data_53ee4dac4f761cb6b94ba0dbc8a3ae38
#
_entry.id   53ee4dac4f761cb6b94ba0dbc8a3ae38
#
_cell.length_a   1.000
_cell.length_b   1.000
_cell.length_c   1.000
_cell.angle_alpha   90.00
_cell.angle_beta   90.00
_cell.angle_gamma   90.00
#
_symmetry.space_group_name_H-M   'P 1'
#
loop_
_entity.id
_entity.type
_entity.pdbx_description
1 polymer ?
#
loop_
_entity_poly.entity_id
_entity_poly.type
_entity_poly.pdbx_seq_one_letter_code
_entity_poly.pdbx_strand_id
1 'polypeptide(L)'
;MGKYVYDPLDSVRKKSQRNFLRNQIDEIKMSNFCQICGLEDAEHPEIFDFDHQHNKKACISNTIQQAWGWDNAFAEIKKCTILCSNCHRIKTRKDRDNNVTHVIIESDQLELF
;
A
#
# COMPACT_ATOMS: atom_id res chain seq x y z
N MET A 1 -5.52 -3.34 -34.88
CA MET A 1 -5.37 -3.72 -33.46
C MET A 1 -4.78 -5.11 -33.35
N GLY A 2 -3.63 -5.21 -32.70
CA GLY A 2 -2.98 -6.49 -32.49
C GLY A 2 -3.75 -7.37 -31.51
N LYS A 3 -3.82 -8.65 -31.78
CA LYS A 3 -4.34 -9.61 -30.83
C LYS A 3 -3.29 -9.81 -29.73
N TYR A 4 -3.76 -10.02 -28.50
CA TYR A 4 -2.87 -10.42 -27.44
C TYR A 4 -2.18 -11.73 -27.80
N VAL A 5 -0.85 -11.71 -27.81
CA VAL A 5 -0.06 -12.90 -28.04
C VAL A 5 0.47 -13.38 -26.71
N TYR A 6 0.10 -14.58 -26.33
CA TYR A 6 0.58 -15.17 -25.08
C TYR A 6 2.08 -15.39 -25.14
N ASP A 7 2.79 -14.78 -24.18
CA ASP A 7 4.23 -14.93 -24.02
C ASP A 7 4.50 -15.55 -22.64
N PRO A 8 4.96 -16.80 -22.59
CA PRO A 8 5.26 -17.45 -21.31
C PRO A 8 6.31 -16.71 -20.48
N LEU A 9 7.28 -16.05 -21.14
CA LEU A 9 8.31 -15.30 -20.44
C LEU A 9 7.73 -14.03 -19.79
N ASP A 10 6.76 -13.40 -20.43
CA ASP A 10 6.08 -12.24 -19.87
C ASP A 10 5.32 -12.61 -18.60
N SER A 11 4.63 -13.75 -18.62
CA SER A 11 3.92 -14.27 -17.45
C SER A 11 4.86 -14.52 -16.28
N VAL A 12 6.02 -15.11 -16.54
CA VAL A 12 7.03 -15.38 -15.52
C VAL A 12 7.59 -14.10 -14.95
N ARG A 13 7.90 -13.12 -15.81
CA ARG A 13 8.41 -11.83 -15.38
C ARG A 13 7.41 -11.09 -14.49
N LYS A 14 6.14 -11.09 -14.86
CA LYS A 14 5.07 -10.45 -14.07
C LYS A 14 4.93 -11.12 -12.71
N LYS A 15 4.99 -12.44 -12.66
CA LYS A 15 4.93 -13.18 -11.40
C LYS A 15 6.09 -12.83 -10.49
N SER A 16 7.30 -12.80 -11.03
CA SER A 16 8.51 -12.40 -10.29
C SER A 16 8.38 -10.97 -9.77
N GLN A 17 7.88 -10.06 -10.58
CA GLN A 17 7.71 -8.67 -10.17
C GLN A 17 6.67 -8.54 -9.07
N ARG A 18 5.55 -9.25 -9.16
CA ARG A 18 4.53 -9.27 -8.10
C ARG A 18 5.11 -9.76 -6.78
N ASN A 19 5.87 -10.83 -6.82
CA ASN A 19 6.51 -11.38 -5.63
C ASN A 19 7.51 -10.39 -5.03
N PHE A 20 8.29 -9.73 -5.85
CA PHE A 20 9.21 -8.69 -5.41
C PHE A 20 8.45 -7.56 -4.70
N LEU A 21 7.37 -7.07 -5.32
CA LEU A 21 6.56 -5.98 -4.75
C LEU A 21 5.95 -6.38 -3.41
N ARG A 22 5.39 -7.59 -3.32
CA ARG A 22 4.83 -8.10 -2.07
C ARG A 22 5.87 -8.13 -0.97
N ASN A 23 7.07 -8.63 -1.28
CA ASN A 23 8.15 -8.73 -0.30
C ASN A 23 8.58 -7.35 0.19
N GLN A 24 8.72 -6.38 -0.72
CA GLN A 24 9.09 -5.01 -0.36
C GLN A 24 8.01 -4.35 0.50
N ILE A 25 6.75 -4.52 0.12
CA ILE A 25 5.61 -3.97 0.86
C ILE A 25 5.52 -4.59 2.25
N ASP A 26 5.71 -5.90 2.37
CA ASP A 26 5.69 -6.58 3.66
C ASP A 26 6.81 -6.10 4.56
N GLU A 27 8.02 -5.90 4.02
CA GLU A 27 9.13 -5.35 4.79
C GLU A 27 8.83 -3.95 5.32
N ILE A 28 8.23 -3.11 4.50
CA ILE A 28 7.82 -1.76 4.92
C ILE A 28 6.83 -1.84 6.08
N LYS A 29 5.81 -2.69 5.96
CA LYS A 29 4.81 -2.88 7.00
C LYS A 29 5.40 -3.41 8.29
N MET A 30 6.29 -4.39 8.20
CA MET A 30 6.94 -5.00 9.37
C MET A 30 7.93 -4.07 10.06
N SER A 31 8.44 -3.08 9.35
CA SER A 31 9.41 -2.11 9.89
C SER A 31 8.76 -0.86 10.45
N ASN A 32 7.43 -0.76 10.38
CA ASN A 32 6.69 0.44 10.76
C ASN A 32 5.61 0.09 11.80
N PHE A 33 4.78 1.05 12.11
CA PHE A 33 3.74 0.90 13.13
C PHE A 33 2.49 1.64 12.69
N CYS A 34 1.34 1.28 13.30
CA CYS A 34 0.10 1.99 13.08
C CYS A 34 0.23 3.44 13.56
N GLN A 35 -0.04 4.38 12.68
CA GLN A 35 0.13 5.80 12.98
C GLN A 35 -0.88 6.31 14.01
N ILE A 36 -1.99 5.62 14.19
CA ILE A 36 -3.04 6.03 15.13
C ILE A 36 -2.84 5.39 16.50
N CYS A 37 -2.70 4.06 16.58
CA CYS A 37 -2.63 3.35 17.85
C CYS A 37 -1.23 2.87 18.24
N GLY A 38 -0.27 2.98 17.33
CA GLY A 38 1.11 2.58 17.60
C GLY A 38 1.38 1.08 17.54
N LEU A 39 0.42 0.29 17.11
CA LEU A 39 0.60 -1.16 17.01
C LEU A 39 1.78 -1.50 16.10
N GLU A 40 2.67 -2.35 16.59
CA GLU A 40 3.78 -2.92 15.83
C GLU A 40 3.61 -4.43 15.75
N ASP A 41 3.93 -5.00 14.60
CA ASP A 41 3.98 -6.44 14.46
C ASP A 41 4.92 -6.80 13.31
N ALA A 42 6.10 -7.34 13.65
CA ALA A 42 7.11 -7.71 12.68
C ALA A 42 6.86 -9.09 12.05
N GLU A 43 5.80 -9.79 12.44
CA GLU A 43 5.49 -11.12 11.95
C GLU A 43 4.24 -11.17 11.07
N HIS A 44 3.39 -10.15 11.16
CA HIS A 44 2.09 -10.17 10.51
C HIS A 44 1.85 -8.89 9.71
N PRO A 45 2.52 -8.71 8.55
CA PRO A 45 2.32 -7.52 7.72
C PRO A 45 0.89 -7.38 7.21
N GLU A 46 0.15 -8.48 7.14
CA GLU A 46 -1.23 -8.50 6.65
C GLU A 46 -2.22 -7.71 7.52
N ILE A 47 -1.84 -7.38 8.75
CA ILE A 47 -2.71 -6.57 9.62
C ILE A 47 -2.61 -5.07 9.36
N PHE A 48 -1.69 -4.66 8.51
CA PHE A 48 -1.46 -3.24 8.19
C PHE A 48 -1.97 -2.90 6.80
N ASP A 49 -2.54 -1.71 6.69
CA ASP A 49 -3.05 -1.17 5.43
C ASP A 49 -2.34 0.14 5.10
N PHE A 50 -2.26 0.45 3.82
CA PHE A 50 -1.83 1.77 3.36
C PHE A 50 -3.06 2.65 3.12
N ASP A 51 -3.15 3.75 3.84
CA ASP A 51 -4.24 4.72 3.71
C ASP A 51 -3.73 5.95 2.98
N HIS A 52 -4.22 6.17 1.76
CA HIS A 52 -3.81 7.33 0.95
C HIS A 52 -4.26 8.63 1.59
N GLN A 53 -3.36 9.59 1.64
CA GLN A 53 -3.65 10.93 2.17
C GLN A 53 -3.97 11.93 1.07
N HIS A 54 -3.43 11.74 -0.13
CA HIS A 54 -3.63 12.66 -1.25
C HIS A 54 -3.31 12.00 -2.58
N ASN A 55 -3.82 12.59 -3.66
CA ASN A 55 -3.44 12.26 -5.06
C ASN A 55 -3.37 10.77 -5.39
N LYS A 56 -4.30 9.99 -4.88
CA LYS A 56 -4.34 8.56 -5.14
C LYS A 56 -4.52 8.28 -6.64
N LYS A 57 -3.57 7.55 -7.23
CA LYS A 57 -3.67 7.07 -8.61
C LYS A 57 -4.17 5.63 -8.67
N ALA A 58 -3.80 4.82 -7.69
CA ALA A 58 -4.19 3.41 -7.64
C ALA A 58 -4.11 2.90 -6.21
N CYS A 59 -4.88 1.86 -5.90
CA CYS A 59 -4.70 1.12 -4.66
C CYS A 59 -3.35 0.40 -4.71
N ILE A 60 -2.70 0.26 -3.56
CA ILE A 60 -1.41 -0.45 -3.50
C ILE A 60 -1.55 -1.89 -3.99
N SER A 61 -2.67 -2.57 -3.66
CA SER A 61 -2.94 -3.92 -4.17
C SER A 61 -2.99 -3.97 -5.70
N ASN A 62 -3.50 -2.93 -6.35
CA ASN A 62 -3.54 -2.87 -7.81
C ASN A 62 -2.15 -2.72 -8.41
N THR A 63 -1.24 -2.01 -7.74
CA THR A 63 0.14 -1.91 -8.22
C THR A 63 0.81 -3.28 -8.26
N ILE A 64 0.50 -4.12 -7.27
CA ILE A 64 1.00 -5.51 -7.22
C ILE A 64 0.39 -6.31 -8.36
N GLN A 65 -0.94 -6.31 -8.50
CA GLN A 65 -1.63 -7.10 -9.53
C GLN A 65 -1.16 -6.76 -10.93
N GLN A 66 -0.89 -5.48 -11.19
CA GLN A 66 -0.45 -5.01 -12.49
C GLN A 66 1.07 -5.04 -12.65
N ALA A 67 1.77 -5.55 -11.66
CA ALA A 67 3.22 -5.70 -11.67
C ALA A 67 3.95 -4.38 -12.02
N TRP A 68 3.59 -3.31 -11.31
CA TRP A 68 4.23 -2.01 -11.51
C TRP A 68 5.73 -2.08 -11.24
N GLY A 69 6.49 -1.20 -11.87
CA GLY A 69 7.88 -0.98 -11.48
C GLY A 69 7.96 -0.44 -10.06
N TRP A 70 9.04 -0.76 -9.36
CA TRP A 70 9.20 -0.36 -7.96
C TRP A 70 9.11 1.15 -7.76
N ASP A 71 9.74 1.94 -8.63
CA ASP A 71 9.73 3.39 -8.48
C ASP A 71 8.31 3.97 -8.48
N ASN A 72 7.46 3.47 -9.37
CA ASN A 72 6.08 3.93 -9.45
C ASN A 72 5.24 3.42 -8.29
N ALA A 73 5.43 2.17 -7.89
CA ALA A 73 4.74 1.60 -6.74
C ALA A 73 5.14 2.33 -5.45
N PHE A 74 6.42 2.59 -5.27
CA PHE A 74 6.93 3.29 -4.10
C PHE A 74 6.45 4.74 -4.03
N ALA A 75 6.36 5.40 -5.18
CA ALA A 75 5.80 6.75 -5.25
C ALA A 75 4.35 6.77 -4.75
N GLU A 76 3.58 5.72 -5.03
CA GLU A 76 2.22 5.58 -4.52
C GLU A 76 2.20 5.29 -3.02
N ILE A 77 3.10 4.44 -2.55
CA ILE A 77 3.24 4.10 -1.12
C ILE A 77 3.57 5.34 -0.29
N LYS A 78 4.42 6.23 -0.81
CA LYS A 78 4.80 7.47 -0.12
C LYS A 78 3.63 8.41 0.15
N LYS A 79 2.54 8.27 -0.57
CA LYS A 79 1.33 9.07 -0.35
C LYS A 79 0.48 8.55 0.80
N CYS A 80 0.85 7.42 1.38
CA CYS A 80 0.04 6.69 2.34
C CYS A 80 0.58 6.79 3.76
N THR A 81 -0.34 6.65 4.70
CA THR A 81 -0.02 6.41 6.11
C THR A 81 -0.30 4.94 6.40
N ILE A 82 0.53 4.32 7.22
CA ILE A 82 0.34 2.94 7.63
C ILE A 82 -0.60 2.91 8.82
N LEU A 83 -1.69 2.16 8.70
CA LEU A 83 -2.67 1.97 9.76
C LEU A 83 -2.92 0.47 9.94
N CYS A 84 -3.16 0.05 11.17
CA CYS A 84 -3.67 -1.31 11.36
C CYS A 84 -5.11 -1.38 10.82
N SER A 85 -5.56 -2.59 10.50
CA SER A 85 -6.88 -2.80 9.91
C SER A 85 -8.01 -2.22 10.76
N ASN A 86 -7.89 -2.31 12.08
CA ASN A 86 -8.89 -1.79 13.00
C ASN A 86 -8.98 -0.26 12.92
N CYS A 87 -7.85 0.42 13.02
CA CYS A 87 -7.81 1.88 12.94
C CYS A 87 -8.25 2.39 11.58
N HIS A 88 -7.86 1.67 10.51
CA HIS A 88 -8.26 2.03 9.16
C HIS A 88 -9.78 1.96 8.98
N ARG A 89 -10.41 0.91 9.49
CA ARG A 89 -11.87 0.76 9.42
C ARG A 89 -12.59 1.83 10.22
N ILE A 90 -12.09 2.13 11.42
CA ILE A 90 -12.68 3.17 12.28
C ILE A 90 -12.57 4.53 11.58
N LYS A 91 -11.41 4.85 11.03
CA LYS A 91 -11.18 6.10 10.31
C LYS A 91 -12.10 6.23 9.10
N THR A 92 -12.20 5.18 8.30
CA THR A 92 -13.05 5.15 7.11
C THR A 92 -14.50 5.42 7.48
N ARG A 93 -14.99 4.80 8.55
CA ARG A 93 -16.36 5.01 9.00
C ARG A 93 -16.59 6.44 9.48
N LYS A 94 -15.66 6.98 10.25
CA LYS A 94 -15.75 8.37 10.72
C LYS A 94 -15.77 9.36 9.56
N ASP A 95 -14.89 9.16 8.59
CA ASP A 95 -14.81 10.03 7.42
C ASP A 95 -16.12 9.98 6.63
N ARG A 96 -16.70 8.79 6.45
CA ARG A 96 -17.95 8.60 5.76
C ARG A 96 -19.13 9.23 6.51
N ASP A 97 -19.23 8.98 7.82
CA ASP A 97 -20.35 9.43 8.63
C ASP A 97 -20.34 10.94 8.83
N ASN A 98 -19.17 11.53 8.93
CA ASN A 98 -19.02 12.97 9.16
C ASN A 98 -18.82 13.76 7.87
N ASN A 99 -18.74 13.08 6.73
CA ASN A 99 -18.47 13.71 5.43
C ASN A 99 -17.23 14.59 5.47
N VAL A 100 -16.22 14.17 6.22
CA VAL A 100 -14.97 14.91 6.40
C VAL A 100 -13.93 14.37 5.44
N THR A 101 -13.22 15.27 4.75
CA THR A 101 -12.05 14.90 3.98
C THR A 101 -10.96 14.41 4.93
N HIS A 102 -10.10 13.54 4.44
CA HIS A 102 -9.03 12.98 5.25
C HIS A 102 -8.27 14.05 6.00
N VAL A 103 -8.17 13.88 7.32
CA VAL A 103 -7.27 14.68 8.12
C VAL A 103 -5.85 14.25 7.76
N ILE A 104 -5.04 15.21 7.36
CA ILE A 104 -3.63 14.93 7.11
C ILE A 104 -3.00 14.62 8.45
N ILE A 105 -2.68 13.36 8.65
CA ILE A 105 -1.89 12.94 9.80
C ILE A 105 -0.45 13.15 9.38
N GLU A 106 0.22 14.10 10.00
CA GLU A 106 1.65 14.22 9.80
C GLU A 106 2.29 12.92 10.26
N SER A 107 2.86 12.23 9.31
CA SER A 107 3.41 10.92 9.59
C SER A 107 4.90 10.92 9.34
N ASP A 108 5.64 10.80 10.41
CA ASP A 108 7.09 10.59 10.33
C ASP A 108 7.41 9.21 9.74
N GLN A 109 6.42 8.34 9.60
CA GLN A 109 6.62 7.04 8.97
C GLN A 109 7.21 7.14 7.58
N LEU A 110 6.77 8.15 6.81
CA LEU A 110 7.25 8.32 5.44
C LEU A 110 8.75 8.61 5.38
N GLU A 111 9.30 9.14 6.44
CA GLU A 111 10.74 9.40 6.56
C GLU A 111 11.53 8.14 6.87
N LEU A 112 10.85 7.11 7.37
CA LEU A 112 11.47 5.84 7.72
C LEU A 112 11.65 4.91 6.51
N PHE A 113 11.09 5.27 5.39
CA PHE A 113 11.16 4.45 4.17
C PHE A 113 12.52 4.61 3.48
#